data_ee02dd5757b59dd5a4b4195756e70f5f
#
_entry.id   ee02dd5757b59dd5a4b4195756e70f5f
#
_cell.length_a   1.000
_cell.length_b   1.000
_cell.length_c   1.000
_cell.angle_alpha   90.00
_cell.angle_beta   90.00
_cell.angle_gamma   90.00
#
_symmetry.space_group_name_H-M   'P 1'
#
loop_
_entity.id
_entity.type
_entity.pdbx_description
1 polymer ?
#
loop_
_entity_poly.entity_id
_entity_poly.type
_entity_poly.pdbx_seq_one_letter_code
_entity_poly.pdbx_strand_id
1 'polypeptide(L)'
;DVIVSTGMSGLDELVEAVNILDTGDNEVSILHCLSQYPAQYDKLNLLSIQDLKNRFGGLHKIGYSDHSLGNHIPLAAVAMGAEIIEKHVTLDRNMKGTDQAGSSEPQEMKELVHNIRTFEMSRGRLETFKDESTNLASEKLERSLATNKDLKRGSIITFDDIHMLSPGNGLK
;
A
#
# COMPACT_ATOMS: atom_id res chain seq x y z
N ASP A 1 22.24 12.85 8.65
CA ASP A 1 21.16 12.52 7.71
C ASP A 1 20.25 13.72 7.53
N VAL A 2 19.74 13.91 6.31
CA VAL A 2 18.88 15.04 5.94
C VAL A 2 17.59 14.52 5.30
N ILE A 3 16.47 15.14 5.67
CA ILE A 3 15.19 14.94 5.00
C ILE A 3 14.81 16.24 4.31
N VAL A 4 14.55 16.21 3.00
CA VAL A 4 14.14 17.36 2.22
C VAL A 4 12.77 17.14 1.59
N SER A 5 11.87 18.09 1.74
CA SER A 5 10.53 18.07 1.14
C SER A 5 10.49 18.92 -0.12
N THR A 6 9.81 18.42 -1.18
CA THR A 6 9.69 19.13 -2.47
C THR A 6 8.84 20.41 -2.36
N GLY A 7 7.78 20.35 -1.54
CA GLY A 7 6.94 21.49 -1.15
C GLY A 7 6.48 22.39 -2.31
N MET A 8 7.23 23.44 -2.55
CA MET A 8 6.98 24.46 -3.58
C MET A 8 8.06 24.46 -4.68
N SER A 9 8.99 23.49 -4.67
CA SER A 9 10.13 23.45 -5.60
C SER A 9 9.81 22.65 -6.85
N GLY A 10 10.37 23.09 -7.97
CA GLY A 10 10.42 22.33 -9.21
C GLY A 10 11.53 21.27 -9.21
N LEU A 11 11.58 20.45 -10.28
CA LEU A 11 12.56 19.36 -10.38
C LEU A 11 14.01 19.88 -10.40
N ASP A 12 14.28 20.97 -11.12
CA ASP A 12 15.65 21.52 -11.25
C ASP A 12 16.18 22.02 -9.91
N GLU A 13 15.34 22.71 -9.14
CA GLU A 13 15.68 23.17 -7.78
C GLU A 13 15.90 21.99 -6.82
N LEU A 14 15.12 20.93 -6.96
CA LEU A 14 15.29 19.71 -6.16
C LEU A 14 16.63 19.04 -6.49
N VAL A 15 16.98 18.90 -7.78
CA VAL A 15 18.27 18.33 -8.22
C VAL A 15 19.43 19.13 -7.66
N GLU A 16 19.36 20.46 -7.73
CA GLU A 16 20.39 21.33 -7.17
C GLU A 16 20.52 21.16 -5.65
N ALA A 17 19.39 21.15 -4.93
CA ALA A 17 19.37 20.94 -3.48
C ALA A 17 19.96 19.57 -3.08
N VAL A 18 19.57 18.48 -3.77
CA VAL A 18 20.10 17.15 -3.51
C VAL A 18 21.61 17.10 -3.76
N ASN A 19 22.11 17.69 -4.85
CA ASN A 19 23.55 17.75 -5.15
C ASN A 19 24.36 18.50 -4.07
N ILE A 20 23.77 19.54 -3.46
CA ILE A 20 24.40 20.27 -2.35
C ILE A 20 24.39 19.46 -1.05
N LEU A 21 23.29 18.76 -0.78
CA LEU A 21 23.06 18.03 0.46
C LEU A 21 23.77 16.67 0.49
N ASP A 22 23.89 15.99 -0.66
CA ASP A 22 24.56 14.70 -0.78
C ASP A 22 26.09 14.89 -0.83
N THR A 23 26.69 14.89 0.34
CA THR A 23 28.15 15.01 0.51
C THR A 23 28.87 13.66 0.47
N GLY A 24 28.13 12.56 0.32
CA GLY A 24 28.65 11.20 0.38
C GLY A 24 28.82 10.63 1.81
N ASP A 25 28.82 11.48 2.83
CA ASP A 25 28.97 11.09 4.24
C ASP A 25 27.63 11.05 5.01
N ASN A 26 26.52 11.42 4.36
CA ASN A 26 25.20 11.52 4.94
C ASN A 26 24.13 10.84 4.08
N GLU A 27 23.06 10.40 4.71
CA GLU A 27 21.87 9.90 4.02
C GLU A 27 20.92 11.06 3.72
N VAL A 28 20.55 11.26 2.44
CA VAL A 28 19.53 12.23 2.02
C VAL A 28 18.24 11.47 1.68
N SER A 29 17.14 11.90 2.27
CA SER A 29 15.79 11.38 1.97
C SER A 29 14.94 12.49 1.36
N ILE A 30 14.14 12.15 0.34
CA ILE A 30 13.35 13.13 -0.42
C ILE A 30 11.86 12.83 -0.21
N LEU A 31 11.09 13.82 0.26
CA LEU A 31 9.66 13.68 0.45
C LEU A 31 8.89 14.44 -0.63
N HIS A 32 8.01 13.74 -1.35
CA HIS A 32 6.96 14.42 -2.12
C HIS A 32 6.07 15.21 -1.16
N CYS A 33 5.77 16.45 -1.47
CA CYS A 33 5.01 17.34 -0.61
C CYS A 33 4.17 18.32 -1.44
N LEU A 34 2.98 18.64 -0.98
CA LEU A 34 2.18 19.78 -1.43
C LEU A 34 2.02 20.75 -0.25
N SER A 35 2.66 21.95 -0.36
CA SER A 35 2.59 22.99 0.68
C SER A 35 1.26 23.75 0.65
N GLN A 36 0.17 23.03 0.91
CA GLN A 36 -1.18 23.57 1.07
C GLN A 36 -1.82 22.97 2.35
N TYR A 37 -2.44 23.81 3.17
CA TYR A 37 -2.92 23.45 4.52
C TYR A 37 -4.40 23.83 4.72
N PRO A 38 -5.36 22.86 4.79
CA PRO A 38 -5.19 21.47 4.41
C PRO A 38 -5.03 21.30 2.90
N ALA A 39 -4.32 20.24 2.47
CA ALA A 39 -4.11 19.96 1.07
C ALA A 39 -5.39 19.44 0.40
N GLN A 40 -5.71 19.96 -0.79
CA GLN A 40 -6.82 19.49 -1.60
C GLN A 40 -6.45 18.17 -2.28
N TYR A 41 -7.34 17.18 -2.21
CA TYR A 41 -7.07 15.82 -2.69
C TYR A 41 -6.75 15.76 -4.19
N ASP A 42 -7.42 16.56 -5.03
CA ASP A 42 -7.20 16.64 -6.47
C ASP A 42 -5.87 17.30 -6.88
N LYS A 43 -5.13 17.87 -5.91
CA LYS A 43 -3.83 18.53 -6.11
C LYS A 43 -2.65 17.73 -5.56
N LEU A 44 -2.88 16.66 -4.81
CA LEU A 44 -1.84 15.91 -4.11
C LEU A 44 -0.83 15.24 -5.05
N ASN A 45 -1.28 14.82 -6.24
CA ASN A 45 -0.45 14.19 -7.27
C ASN A 45 0.48 13.10 -6.73
N LEU A 46 -0.05 12.11 -6.02
CA LEU A 46 0.74 11.04 -5.37
C LEU A 46 1.61 10.24 -6.36
N LEU A 47 1.29 10.27 -7.67
CA LEU A 47 2.13 9.64 -8.69
C LEU A 47 3.55 10.22 -8.73
N SER A 48 3.76 11.44 -8.23
CA SER A 48 5.09 12.03 -8.08
C SER A 48 6.03 11.20 -7.19
N ILE A 49 5.49 10.40 -6.25
CA ILE A 49 6.29 9.47 -5.44
C ILE A 49 7.00 8.46 -6.35
N GLN A 50 6.30 7.90 -7.35
CA GLN A 50 6.90 6.97 -8.30
C GLN A 50 7.91 7.65 -9.24
N ASP A 51 7.63 8.88 -9.68
CA ASP A 51 8.59 9.66 -10.48
C ASP A 51 9.86 9.94 -9.69
N LEU A 52 9.76 10.38 -8.44
CA LEU A 52 10.91 10.56 -7.54
C LEU A 52 11.67 9.25 -7.32
N LYS A 53 10.99 8.12 -7.13
CA LYS A 53 11.64 6.80 -7.01
C LYS A 53 12.40 6.42 -8.27
N ASN A 54 11.88 6.69 -9.43
CA ASN A 54 12.54 6.40 -10.71
C ASN A 54 13.80 7.25 -10.91
N ARG A 55 13.80 8.50 -10.42
CA ARG A 55 14.91 9.44 -10.58
C ARG A 55 15.97 9.32 -9.50
N PHE A 56 15.57 9.15 -8.26
CA PHE A 56 16.45 9.27 -7.08
C PHE A 56 16.50 8.01 -6.23
N GLY A 57 15.54 7.07 -6.36
CA GLY A 57 15.38 5.92 -5.46
C GLY A 57 16.52 4.89 -5.49
N GLY A 58 17.46 5.01 -6.42
CA GLY A 58 18.67 4.19 -6.42
C GLY A 58 19.72 4.63 -5.38
N LEU A 59 19.64 5.88 -4.90
CA LEU A 59 20.58 6.49 -3.97
C LEU A 59 19.89 7.04 -2.70
N HIS A 60 18.64 7.45 -2.81
CA HIS A 60 17.91 8.17 -1.76
C HIS A 60 16.61 7.47 -1.40
N LYS A 61 16.21 7.51 -0.14
CA LYS A 61 14.87 7.09 0.29
C LYS A 61 13.84 8.13 -0.18
N ILE A 62 12.73 7.64 -0.69
CA ILE A 62 11.62 8.49 -1.13
C ILE A 62 10.46 8.34 -0.17
N GLY A 63 9.91 9.47 0.27
CA GLY A 63 8.80 9.54 1.21
C GLY A 63 7.70 10.49 0.78
N TYR A 64 6.82 10.79 1.71
CA TYR A 64 5.68 11.67 1.52
C TYR A 64 5.47 12.54 2.77
N SER A 65 5.43 13.86 2.58
CA SER A 65 5.04 14.85 3.60
C SER A 65 3.58 15.22 3.38
N ASP A 66 2.72 14.83 4.33
CA ASP A 66 1.27 14.89 4.21
C ASP A 66 0.65 16.07 4.95
N HIS A 67 -0.13 16.87 4.21
CA HIS A 67 -0.95 17.97 4.73
C HIS A 67 -2.46 17.74 4.51
N SER A 68 -2.84 16.53 4.11
CA SER A 68 -4.25 16.15 3.95
C SER A 68 -4.89 15.78 5.29
N LEU A 69 -6.21 15.80 5.33
CA LEU A 69 -6.97 15.35 6.51
C LEU A 69 -7.07 13.82 6.54
N GLY A 70 -7.00 13.26 7.76
CA GLY A 70 -7.15 11.82 7.98
C GLY A 70 -5.91 11.01 7.63
N ASN A 71 -6.08 9.67 7.58
CA ASN A 71 -4.96 8.70 7.49
C ASN A 71 -4.93 7.93 6.17
N HIS A 72 -5.93 8.11 5.29
CA HIS A 72 -6.05 7.32 4.05
C HIS A 72 -5.03 7.71 2.99
N ILE A 73 -4.68 9.00 2.90
CA ILE A 73 -3.68 9.48 1.93
C ILE A 73 -2.26 9.02 2.28
N PRO A 74 -1.75 9.21 3.50
CA PRO A 74 -0.42 8.69 3.85
C PRO A 74 -0.34 7.16 3.74
N LEU A 75 -1.41 6.40 4.02
CA LEU A 75 -1.44 4.97 3.77
C LEU A 75 -1.35 4.65 2.27
N ALA A 76 -2.06 5.39 1.41
CA ALA A 76 -1.95 5.26 -0.05
C ALA A 76 -0.54 5.59 -0.53
N ALA A 77 0.11 6.62 0.02
CA ALA A 77 1.50 6.96 -0.32
C ALA A 77 2.46 5.82 0.00
N VAL A 78 2.29 5.13 1.14
CA VAL A 78 3.06 3.91 1.48
C VAL A 78 2.79 2.80 0.47
N ALA A 79 1.53 2.60 0.06
CA ALA A 79 1.18 1.61 -0.97
C ALA A 79 1.83 1.92 -2.33
N MET A 80 2.05 3.20 -2.64
CA MET A 80 2.77 3.67 -3.82
C MET A 80 4.29 3.65 -3.65
N GLY A 81 4.79 3.25 -2.49
CA GLY A 81 6.20 3.03 -2.24
C GLY A 81 6.92 4.12 -1.45
N ALA A 82 6.21 5.02 -0.78
CA ALA A 82 6.82 5.91 0.19
C ALA A 82 7.41 5.10 1.36
N GLU A 83 8.64 5.40 1.73
CA GLU A 83 9.39 4.75 2.81
C GLU A 83 9.38 5.57 4.10
N ILE A 84 9.09 6.87 3.96
CA ILE A 84 9.00 7.82 5.06
C ILE A 84 7.67 8.56 4.94
N ILE A 85 6.98 8.72 6.06
CA ILE A 85 5.78 9.56 6.16
C ILE A 85 6.05 10.65 7.20
N GLU A 86 5.83 11.88 6.78
CA GLU A 86 5.82 13.06 7.64
C GLU A 86 4.41 13.62 7.72
N LYS A 87 3.97 13.99 8.93
CA LYS A 87 2.62 14.51 9.14
C LYS A 87 2.58 15.39 10.39
N HIS A 88 1.78 16.46 10.33
CA HIS A 88 1.51 17.32 11.48
C HIS A 88 0.80 16.57 12.60
N VAL A 89 1.25 16.78 13.84
CA VAL A 89 0.69 16.18 15.06
C VAL A 89 0.33 17.27 16.07
N THR A 90 -0.81 17.13 16.70
CA THR A 90 -1.25 17.99 17.81
C THR A 90 -1.78 17.15 18.97
N LEU A 91 -1.75 17.69 20.17
CA LEU A 91 -2.40 17.04 21.31
C LEU A 91 -3.93 17.21 21.28
N ASP A 92 -4.42 18.33 20.75
CA ASP A 92 -5.84 18.63 20.59
C ASP A 92 -6.01 19.63 19.43
N ARG A 93 -6.87 19.31 18.47
CA ARG A 93 -7.19 20.17 17.32
C ARG A 93 -7.81 21.51 17.69
N ASN A 94 -8.42 21.61 18.87
CA ASN A 94 -9.02 22.84 19.36
C ASN A 94 -7.99 23.79 20.00
N MET A 95 -6.74 23.40 20.12
CA MET A 95 -5.69 24.28 20.61
C MET A 95 -5.50 25.47 19.67
N LYS A 96 -5.12 26.61 20.25
CA LYS A 96 -4.85 27.83 19.48
C LYS A 96 -3.58 27.64 18.64
N GLY A 97 -3.66 27.87 17.34
CA GLY A 97 -2.54 27.84 16.40
C GLY A 97 -3.05 27.75 14.95
N THR A 98 -2.13 27.74 14.01
CA THR A 98 -2.44 27.74 12.57
C THR A 98 -2.73 26.33 12.03
N ASP A 99 -2.06 25.30 12.55
CA ASP A 99 -2.01 23.99 11.93
C ASP A 99 -2.75 22.89 12.71
N GLN A 100 -3.16 23.19 13.95
CA GLN A 100 -3.80 22.22 14.85
C GLN A 100 -5.06 21.59 14.25
N ALA A 101 -5.89 22.38 13.60
CA ALA A 101 -7.14 21.90 13.00
C ALA A 101 -6.93 20.83 11.92
N GLY A 102 -5.80 20.87 11.21
CA GLY A 102 -5.40 19.92 10.18
C GLY A 102 -4.50 18.77 10.67
N SER A 103 -4.03 18.86 11.92
CA SER A 103 -3.06 17.92 12.48
C SER A 103 -3.72 16.63 12.96
N SER A 104 -2.94 15.55 13.01
CA SER A 104 -3.37 14.28 13.61
C SER A 104 -3.25 14.33 15.13
N GLU A 105 -4.27 13.87 15.83
CA GLU A 105 -4.22 13.64 17.28
C GLU A 105 -3.52 12.30 17.61
N PRO A 106 -3.07 12.09 18.85
CA PRO A 106 -2.28 10.92 19.21
C PRO A 106 -2.93 9.57 18.85
N GLN A 107 -4.26 9.46 18.98
CA GLN A 107 -4.98 8.24 18.62
C GLN A 107 -4.97 7.99 17.11
N GLU A 108 -5.13 9.02 16.31
CA GLU A 108 -5.09 8.92 14.83
C GLU A 108 -3.68 8.57 14.34
N MET A 109 -2.65 9.13 14.98
CA MET A 109 -1.26 8.77 14.67
C MET A 109 -0.98 7.30 15.00
N LYS A 110 -1.48 6.82 16.14
CA LYS A 110 -1.39 5.40 16.52
C LYS A 110 -2.08 4.50 15.49
N GLU A 111 -3.25 4.89 15.03
CA GLU A 111 -4.00 4.17 13.98
C GLU A 111 -3.27 4.19 12.65
N LEU A 112 -2.70 5.32 12.24
CA LEU A 112 -1.90 5.42 11.03
C LEU A 112 -0.72 4.45 11.06
N VAL A 113 0.05 4.44 12.14
CA VAL A 113 1.18 3.52 12.31
C VAL A 113 0.71 2.07 12.26
N HIS A 114 -0.38 1.73 12.96
CA HIS A 114 -0.95 0.38 12.95
C HIS A 114 -1.37 -0.03 11.53
N ASN A 115 -2.06 0.83 10.81
CA ASN A 115 -2.54 0.56 9.45
C ASN A 115 -1.37 0.38 8.47
N ILE A 116 -0.31 1.21 8.58
CA ILE A 116 0.90 1.05 7.77
C ILE A 116 1.54 -0.31 8.04
N ARG A 117 1.74 -0.72 9.30
CA ARG A 117 2.34 -2.02 9.64
C ARG A 117 1.48 -3.20 9.17
N THR A 118 0.16 -3.09 9.27
CA THR A 118 -0.77 -4.08 8.74
C THR A 118 -0.68 -4.19 7.22
N PHE A 119 -0.62 -3.05 6.52
CA PHE A 119 -0.42 -3.03 5.08
C PHE A 119 0.91 -3.68 4.67
N GLU A 120 2.01 -3.33 5.34
CA GLU A 120 3.34 -3.91 5.07
C GLU A 120 3.33 -5.44 5.19
N MET A 121 2.66 -6.00 6.20
CA MET A 121 2.48 -7.44 6.35
C MET A 121 1.62 -8.04 5.23
N SER A 122 0.59 -7.33 4.77
CA SER A 122 -0.36 -7.81 3.77
C SER A 122 0.12 -7.66 2.33
N ARG A 123 1.13 -6.81 2.08
CA ARG A 123 1.62 -6.49 0.74
C ARG A 123 2.12 -7.71 -0.04
N GLY A 124 2.69 -8.68 0.67
CA GLY A 124 3.13 -9.93 0.07
C GLY A 124 4.20 -9.77 -1.00
N ARG A 125 4.11 -10.57 -2.03
CA ARG A 125 5.05 -10.65 -3.16
C ARG A 125 4.35 -10.51 -4.50
N LEU A 126 5.11 -10.18 -5.53
CA LEU A 126 4.60 -9.87 -6.88
C LEU A 126 4.36 -11.17 -7.69
N GLU A 127 3.56 -12.08 -7.15
CA GLU A 127 3.15 -13.30 -7.86
C GLU A 127 1.75 -13.74 -7.40
N THR A 128 1.02 -14.41 -8.31
CA THR A 128 -0.24 -15.08 -7.96
C THR A 128 0.09 -16.52 -7.54
N PHE A 129 -0.29 -16.89 -6.34
CA PHE A 129 -0.04 -18.23 -5.79
C PHE A 129 -1.25 -18.74 -5.03
N LYS A 130 -1.32 -20.06 -4.90
CA LYS A 130 -2.29 -20.72 -4.02
C LYS A 130 -1.63 -20.93 -2.66
N ASP A 131 -2.17 -20.31 -1.63
CA ASP A 131 -1.66 -20.46 -0.28
C ASP A 131 -2.18 -21.76 0.36
N GLU A 132 -1.31 -22.50 1.04
CA GLU A 132 -1.64 -23.78 1.68
C GLU A 132 -2.71 -23.62 2.78
N SER A 133 -2.83 -22.45 3.40
CA SER A 133 -3.88 -22.16 4.38
C SER A 133 -5.28 -22.26 3.80
N THR A 134 -5.41 -22.19 2.47
CA THR A 134 -6.71 -22.33 1.76
C THR A 134 -7.11 -23.78 1.49
N ASN A 135 -6.26 -24.79 1.78
CA ASN A 135 -6.53 -26.19 1.44
C ASN A 135 -7.85 -26.72 2.04
N LEU A 136 -8.12 -26.42 3.31
CA LEU A 136 -9.38 -26.82 3.95
C LEU A 136 -10.62 -26.18 3.32
N ALA A 137 -10.51 -24.91 2.90
CA ALA A 137 -11.57 -24.22 2.17
C ALA A 137 -11.74 -24.81 0.77
N SER A 138 -10.62 -25.12 0.11
CA SER A 138 -10.57 -25.77 -1.20
C SER A 138 -11.31 -27.11 -1.20
N GLU A 139 -11.03 -28.00 -0.22
CA GLU A 139 -11.70 -29.27 -0.08
C GLU A 139 -13.24 -29.13 0.06
N LYS A 140 -13.72 -28.11 0.76
CA LYS A 140 -15.13 -27.87 0.99
C LYS A 140 -15.83 -27.17 -0.17
N LEU A 141 -15.17 -26.21 -0.81
CA LEU A 141 -15.78 -25.27 -1.75
C LEU A 141 -15.54 -25.63 -3.21
N GLU A 142 -14.43 -26.30 -3.52
CA GLU A 142 -14.17 -26.78 -4.88
C GLU A 142 -15.15 -27.91 -5.25
N ARG A 143 -15.22 -28.19 -6.54
CA ARG A 143 -16.09 -29.25 -7.07
C ARG A 143 -15.25 -30.38 -7.62
N SER A 144 -15.78 -31.59 -7.52
CA SER A 144 -15.24 -32.80 -8.12
C SER A 144 -16.27 -33.42 -9.08
N LEU A 145 -15.78 -34.20 -10.02
CA LEU A 145 -16.65 -35.04 -10.86
C LEU A 145 -17.38 -36.05 -10.00
N ALA A 146 -18.69 -36.15 -10.16
CA ALA A 146 -19.54 -37.12 -9.54
C ALA A 146 -20.47 -37.76 -10.58
N THR A 147 -20.86 -39.00 -10.39
CA THR A 147 -21.89 -39.60 -11.21
C THR A 147 -23.27 -39.13 -10.76
N ASN A 148 -24.19 -38.90 -11.70
CA ASN A 148 -25.59 -38.52 -11.42
C ASN A 148 -26.51 -39.69 -11.13
N LYS A 149 -26.00 -40.94 -11.21
CA LYS A 149 -26.70 -42.18 -10.96
C LYS A 149 -25.74 -43.30 -10.55
N ASP A 150 -26.25 -44.35 -10.00
CA ASP A 150 -25.49 -45.57 -9.74
C ASP A 150 -25.06 -46.25 -11.06
N LEU A 151 -23.78 -46.51 -11.21
CA LEU A 151 -23.22 -47.20 -12.37
C LEU A 151 -22.80 -48.59 -12.01
N LYS A 152 -23.18 -49.57 -12.84
CA LYS A 152 -22.77 -50.99 -12.68
C LYS A 152 -21.32 -51.15 -13.18
N ARG A 153 -20.62 -52.15 -12.61
CA ARG A 153 -19.29 -52.54 -13.09
C ARG A 153 -19.32 -52.87 -14.58
N GLY A 154 -18.45 -52.22 -15.35
CA GLY A 154 -18.38 -52.42 -16.81
C GLY A 154 -19.24 -51.43 -17.60
N SER A 155 -19.97 -50.51 -16.95
CA SER A 155 -20.67 -49.44 -17.65
C SER A 155 -19.65 -48.49 -18.33
N ILE A 156 -19.97 -48.05 -19.52
CA ILE A 156 -19.25 -46.96 -20.20
C ILE A 156 -19.81 -45.66 -19.67
N ILE A 157 -18.97 -44.83 -19.09
CA ILE A 157 -19.31 -43.51 -18.56
C ILE A 157 -19.32 -42.50 -19.70
N THR A 158 -20.40 -41.77 -19.85
CA THR A 158 -20.55 -40.68 -20.80
C THR A 158 -20.64 -39.32 -20.07
N PHE A 159 -20.56 -38.21 -20.83
CA PHE A 159 -20.75 -36.89 -20.23
C PHE A 159 -22.12 -36.70 -19.56
N ASP A 160 -23.15 -37.39 -20.03
CA ASP A 160 -24.49 -37.32 -19.46
C ASP A 160 -24.59 -38.04 -18.10
N ASP A 161 -23.59 -38.88 -17.76
CA ASP A 161 -23.54 -39.63 -16.52
C ASP A 161 -22.81 -38.89 -15.39
N ILE A 162 -22.20 -37.73 -15.69
CA ILE A 162 -21.37 -37.01 -14.75
C ILE A 162 -21.82 -35.56 -14.56
N HIS A 163 -21.57 -35.04 -13.38
CA HIS A 163 -21.76 -33.63 -13.05
C HIS A 163 -20.75 -33.20 -12.00
N MET A 164 -20.67 -31.87 -11.75
CA MET A 164 -19.74 -31.29 -10.78
C MET A 164 -20.45 -31.03 -9.45
N LEU A 165 -19.97 -31.65 -8.39
CA LEU A 165 -20.48 -31.48 -7.03
C LEU A 165 -19.36 -31.11 -6.05
N SER A 166 -19.70 -30.32 -5.00
CA SER A 166 -18.87 -30.21 -3.81
C SER A 166 -19.10 -31.47 -2.92
N PRO A 167 -18.06 -31.91 -2.21
CA PRO A 167 -16.74 -31.31 -1.98
C PRO A 167 -15.73 -31.61 -3.11
N GLY A 168 -14.61 -30.85 -3.06
CA GLY A 168 -13.51 -30.93 -4.03
C GLY A 168 -12.47 -32.04 -3.78
N ASN A 169 -12.89 -33.18 -3.20
CA ASN A 169 -12.01 -34.27 -2.78
C ASN A 169 -11.90 -35.43 -3.79
N GLY A 170 -12.50 -35.31 -4.97
CA GLY A 170 -12.47 -36.29 -6.05
C GLY A 170 -11.67 -35.78 -7.28
N LEU A 171 -11.95 -36.39 -8.45
CA LEU A 171 -11.38 -35.95 -9.73
C LEU A 171 -11.89 -34.55 -10.11
N LYS A 172 -11.00 -33.74 -10.67
CA LYS A 172 -11.30 -32.36 -11.14
C LYS A 172 -11.36 -32.29 -12.65
#